data_0549a23ea46ddfd351def968e9c606c3
#
_entry.id   0549a23ea46ddfd351def968e9c606c3
#
_cell.length_a   1.000
_cell.length_b   1.000
_cell.length_c   1.000
_cell.angle_alpha   90.00
_cell.angle_beta   90.00
_cell.angle_gamma   90.00
#
_symmetry.space_group_name_H-M   'P 1'
#
loop_
_entity.id
_entity.type
_entity.pdbx_description
1 polymer ?
#
loop_
_entity_poly.entity_id
_entity_poly.type
_entity_poly.pdbx_seq_one_letter_code
_entity_poly.pdbx_strand_id
1 'polypeptide(L)'
;MKKQTQAGFTLIELMIVVAIIGILAAVALPAYQNYTKKAAFSEVILATGPYKAGVEVCVLTNLLADCDLNTNGVPDTASSAVVASVGVAAGVITVTPGTAKGIVPGDTYTLTPDQAAGAGIGNQITSWVESCGNGLYC
;
A
#
# COMPACT_ATOMS: atom_id res chain seq x y z
N MET A 1 22.83 -28.61 -56.20
CA MET A 1 22.81 -27.89 -54.90
C MET A 1 22.02 -26.59 -55.12
N LYS A 2 20.83 -26.47 -54.46
CA LYS A 2 20.03 -25.24 -54.52
C LYS A 2 20.63 -24.22 -53.55
N LYS A 3 21.11 -23.06 -54.07
CA LYS A 3 21.52 -21.91 -53.25
C LYS A 3 20.25 -21.35 -52.57
N GLN A 4 20.18 -21.43 -51.26
CA GLN A 4 19.19 -20.71 -50.50
C GLN A 4 19.55 -19.22 -50.54
N THR A 5 18.69 -18.40 -51.12
CA THR A 5 18.78 -16.94 -51.06
C THR A 5 18.35 -16.50 -49.64
N GLN A 6 19.30 -16.03 -48.84
CA GLN A 6 19.07 -15.47 -47.53
C GLN A 6 18.45 -14.08 -47.73
N ALA A 7 17.14 -13.92 -47.45
CA ALA A 7 16.50 -12.61 -47.48
C ALA A 7 16.97 -11.81 -46.25
N GLY A 8 17.66 -10.71 -46.46
CA GLY A 8 18.08 -9.78 -45.41
C GLY A 8 16.99 -8.77 -45.10
N PHE A 9 16.83 -8.42 -43.83
CA PHE A 9 15.97 -7.28 -43.40
C PHE A 9 16.52 -5.97 -43.94
N THR A 10 15.63 -5.10 -44.39
CA THR A 10 16.04 -3.73 -44.80
C THR A 10 16.23 -2.87 -43.53
N LEU A 11 17.16 -1.91 -43.61
CA LEU A 11 17.46 -1.00 -42.51
C LEU A 11 16.21 -0.18 -42.11
N ILE A 12 15.39 0.20 -43.09
CA ILE A 12 14.17 0.98 -42.87
C ILE A 12 13.08 0.17 -42.14
N GLU A 13 12.94 -1.13 -42.43
CA GLU A 13 12.00 -2.01 -41.73
C GLU A 13 12.37 -2.11 -40.23
N LEU A 14 13.67 -2.24 -39.94
CA LEU A 14 14.13 -2.29 -38.55
C LEU A 14 13.88 -0.96 -37.84
N MET A 15 14.15 0.19 -38.50
CA MET A 15 13.94 1.51 -37.91
C MET A 15 12.47 1.80 -37.59
N ILE A 16 11.55 1.40 -38.46
CA ILE A 16 10.11 1.59 -38.23
C ILE A 16 9.67 0.76 -37.03
N VAL A 17 10.09 -0.49 -36.92
CA VAL A 17 9.72 -1.38 -35.80
C VAL A 17 10.20 -0.81 -34.47
N VAL A 18 11.47 -0.37 -34.41
CA VAL A 18 12.02 0.22 -33.18
C VAL A 18 11.31 1.51 -32.80
N ALA A 19 10.94 2.34 -33.79
CA ALA A 19 10.20 3.57 -33.55
C ALA A 19 8.79 3.27 -32.95
N ILE A 20 8.08 2.29 -33.49
CA ILE A 20 6.76 1.89 -32.99
C ILE A 20 6.88 1.33 -31.56
N ILE A 21 7.85 0.44 -31.30
CA ILE A 21 8.10 -0.09 -29.95
C ILE A 21 8.43 1.05 -28.98
N GLY A 22 9.21 2.02 -29.37
CA GLY A 22 9.55 3.19 -28.56
C GLY A 22 8.33 4.00 -28.14
N ILE A 23 7.41 4.25 -29.09
CA ILE A 23 6.15 4.97 -28.80
C ILE A 23 5.27 4.16 -27.84
N LEU A 24 5.10 2.87 -28.08
CA LEU A 24 4.30 2.01 -27.23
C LEU A 24 4.89 1.91 -25.80
N ALA A 25 6.21 1.77 -25.69
CA ALA A 25 6.90 1.70 -24.41
C ALA A 25 6.77 3.02 -23.62
N ALA A 26 6.81 4.17 -24.28
CA ALA A 26 6.66 5.47 -23.63
C ALA A 26 5.32 5.63 -22.91
N VAL A 27 4.26 5.01 -23.40
CA VAL A 27 2.94 5.02 -22.76
C VAL A 27 2.77 3.88 -21.74
N ALA A 28 3.31 2.70 -22.03
CA ALA A 28 3.13 1.51 -21.21
C ALA A 28 3.92 1.54 -19.90
N LEU A 29 5.16 2.07 -19.89
CA LEU A 29 6.02 2.09 -18.70
C LEU A 29 5.44 2.88 -17.52
N PRO A 30 4.93 4.13 -17.68
CA PRO A 30 4.32 4.85 -16.57
C PRO A 30 3.09 4.16 -16.01
N ALA A 31 2.27 3.58 -16.87
CA ALA A 31 1.09 2.84 -16.44
C ALA A 31 1.48 1.61 -15.61
N TYR A 32 2.47 0.85 -16.04
CA TYR A 32 3.00 -0.30 -15.31
C TYR A 32 3.56 0.09 -13.94
N GLN A 33 4.31 1.20 -13.85
CA GLN A 33 4.84 1.70 -12.59
C GLN A 33 3.72 2.06 -11.59
N ASN A 34 2.66 2.70 -12.06
CA ASN A 34 1.50 3.02 -11.20
C ASN A 34 0.78 1.75 -10.72
N TYR A 35 0.67 0.73 -11.55
CA TYR A 35 0.10 -0.56 -11.17
C TYR A 35 0.94 -1.27 -10.10
N THR A 36 2.27 -1.29 -10.27
CA THR A 36 3.16 -1.91 -9.29
C THR A 36 3.15 -1.18 -7.96
N LYS A 37 3.06 0.16 -7.96
CA LYS A 37 2.91 0.97 -6.76
C LYS A 37 1.60 0.68 -6.03
N LYS A 38 0.48 0.62 -6.74
CA LYS A 38 -0.83 0.27 -6.16
C LYS A 38 -0.83 -1.13 -5.56
N ALA A 39 -0.23 -2.10 -6.24
CA ALA A 39 -0.10 -3.45 -5.72
C ALA A 39 0.75 -3.51 -4.43
N ALA A 40 1.86 -2.76 -4.38
CA ALA A 40 2.68 -2.64 -3.18
C ALA A 40 1.90 -1.95 -2.04
N PHE A 41 1.14 -0.92 -2.35
CA PHE A 41 0.35 -0.21 -1.35
C PHE A 41 -0.79 -1.06 -0.77
N SER A 42 -1.32 -2.00 -1.52
CA SER A 42 -2.28 -2.98 -0.99
C SER A 42 -1.69 -3.81 0.17
N GLU A 43 -0.39 -4.12 0.13
CA GLU A 43 0.30 -4.78 1.24
C GLU A 43 0.40 -3.86 2.47
N VAL A 44 0.57 -2.54 2.27
CA VAL A 44 0.54 -1.52 3.34
C VAL A 44 -0.82 -1.50 4.03
N ILE A 45 -1.90 -1.52 3.25
CA ILE A 45 -3.27 -1.58 3.76
C ILE A 45 -3.51 -2.87 4.55
N LEU A 46 -3.10 -4.02 4.01
CA LEU A 46 -3.26 -5.33 4.66
C LEU A 46 -2.49 -5.42 5.99
N ALA A 47 -1.39 -4.68 6.14
CA ALA A 47 -0.62 -4.64 7.37
C ALA A 47 -1.40 -4.07 8.56
N THR A 48 -2.48 -3.34 8.34
CA THR A 48 -3.35 -2.82 9.42
C THR A 48 -4.20 -3.90 10.09
N GLY A 49 -4.44 -5.03 9.43
CA GLY A 49 -5.38 -6.06 9.90
C GLY A 49 -5.18 -6.53 11.34
N PRO A 50 -3.98 -6.97 11.76
CA PRO A 50 -3.72 -7.39 13.13
C PRO A 50 -3.93 -6.27 14.16
N TYR A 51 -3.57 -5.03 13.82
CA TYR A 51 -3.72 -3.87 14.71
C TYR A 51 -5.19 -3.47 14.86
N LYS A 52 -5.94 -3.52 13.76
CA LYS A 52 -7.38 -3.30 13.77
C LYS A 52 -8.07 -4.26 14.73
N ALA A 53 -7.80 -5.55 14.61
CA ALA A 53 -8.31 -6.56 15.53
C ALA A 53 -7.86 -6.32 16.99
N GLY A 54 -6.59 -5.93 17.20
CA GLY A 54 -6.05 -5.61 18.50
C GLY A 54 -6.76 -4.42 19.17
N VAL A 55 -6.98 -3.34 18.41
CA VAL A 55 -7.71 -2.16 18.91
C VAL A 55 -9.17 -2.49 19.20
N GLU A 56 -9.84 -3.27 18.35
CA GLU A 56 -11.22 -3.74 18.56
C GLU A 56 -11.36 -4.57 19.84
N VAL A 57 -10.38 -5.41 20.17
CA VAL A 57 -10.33 -6.16 21.43
C VAL A 57 -10.01 -5.25 22.61
N CYS A 58 -9.06 -4.32 22.44
CA CYS A 58 -8.65 -3.38 23.49
C CYS A 58 -9.82 -2.57 24.02
N VAL A 59 -10.66 -2.02 23.17
CA VAL A 59 -11.79 -1.14 23.55
C VAL A 59 -12.89 -1.86 24.33
N LEU A 60 -12.91 -3.18 24.34
CA LEU A 60 -13.88 -3.95 25.14
C LEU A 60 -13.62 -3.84 26.65
N THR A 61 -12.37 -3.61 27.04
CA THR A 61 -11.94 -3.58 28.45
C THR A 61 -11.21 -2.29 28.83
N ASN A 62 -10.84 -1.47 27.88
CA ASN A 62 -10.09 -0.22 28.07
C ASN A 62 -10.76 0.94 27.34
N LEU A 63 -10.33 2.16 27.66
CA LEU A 63 -10.68 3.33 26.83
C LEU A 63 -9.91 3.29 25.52
N LEU A 64 -10.48 3.84 24.46
CA LEU A 64 -9.79 3.97 23.16
C LEU A 64 -8.46 4.72 23.29
N ALA A 65 -8.39 5.70 24.18
CA ALA A 65 -7.17 6.46 24.46
C ALA A 65 -6.03 5.62 25.04
N ASP A 66 -6.33 4.45 25.61
CA ASP A 66 -5.34 3.53 26.20
C ASP A 66 -4.97 2.39 25.24
N CYS A 67 -5.52 2.39 24.01
CA CYS A 67 -5.25 1.40 22.99
C CYS A 67 -4.06 1.83 22.11
N ASP A 68 -2.87 1.73 22.69
CA ASP A 68 -1.61 2.10 22.07
C ASP A 68 -0.84 0.87 21.59
N LEU A 69 0.16 1.11 20.76
CA LEU A 69 1.07 0.07 20.26
C LEU A 69 1.66 -0.74 21.42
N ASN A 70 1.68 -2.06 21.28
CA ASN A 70 2.23 -3.01 22.26
C ASN A 70 1.56 -2.95 23.65
N THR A 71 0.32 -2.49 23.71
CA THR A 71 -0.47 -2.42 24.96
C THR A 71 -1.85 -3.06 24.78
N ASN A 72 -2.44 -3.55 25.87
CA ASN A 72 -3.84 -3.97 25.95
C ASN A 72 -4.31 -4.91 24.81
N GLY A 73 -3.40 -5.75 24.29
CA GLY A 73 -3.70 -6.69 23.19
C GLY A 73 -3.41 -6.14 21.79
N VAL A 74 -3.00 -4.88 21.67
CA VAL A 74 -2.53 -4.31 20.40
C VAL A 74 -1.10 -4.84 20.12
N PRO A 75 -0.84 -5.42 18.93
CA PRO A 75 0.49 -5.95 18.60
C PRO A 75 1.60 -4.88 18.62
N ASP A 76 2.83 -5.33 18.75
CA ASP A 76 4.03 -4.49 18.55
C ASP A 76 4.22 -4.17 17.06
N THR A 77 5.07 -3.16 16.78
CA THR A 77 5.33 -2.74 15.39
C THR A 77 5.85 -3.89 14.53
N ALA A 78 5.37 -3.96 13.30
CA ALA A 78 5.87 -4.89 12.30
C ALA A 78 6.49 -4.12 11.13
N SER A 79 7.48 -4.72 10.49
CA SER A 79 8.12 -4.16 9.29
C SER A 79 8.28 -5.23 8.21
N SER A 80 8.30 -4.79 6.96
CA SER A 80 8.56 -5.62 5.78
C SER A 80 9.25 -4.77 4.71
N ALA A 81 9.49 -5.34 3.54
CA ALA A 81 10.07 -4.58 2.42
C ALA A 81 9.19 -3.39 1.99
N VAL A 82 7.87 -3.51 2.13
CA VAL A 82 6.88 -2.49 1.73
C VAL A 82 6.31 -1.69 2.91
N VAL A 83 6.53 -2.13 4.15
CA VAL A 83 6.08 -1.47 5.39
C VAL A 83 7.32 -1.15 6.23
N ALA A 84 7.59 0.13 6.42
CA ALA A 84 8.70 0.57 7.28
C ALA A 84 8.35 0.40 8.76
N SER A 85 7.13 0.80 9.15
CA SER A 85 6.64 0.66 10.53
C SER A 85 5.13 0.76 10.58
N VAL A 86 4.55 0.22 11.66
CA VAL A 86 3.17 0.45 12.05
C VAL A 86 3.16 1.10 13.43
N GLY A 87 2.41 2.17 13.59
CA GLY A 87 2.18 2.84 14.85
C GLY A 87 0.71 2.77 15.23
N VAL A 88 0.42 2.69 16.52
CA VAL A 88 -0.94 2.83 17.05
C VAL A 88 -0.89 3.79 18.22
N ALA A 89 -1.71 4.83 18.17
CA ALA A 89 -1.83 5.82 19.23
C ALA A 89 -3.31 6.18 19.44
N ALA A 90 -3.80 6.01 20.65
CA ALA A 90 -5.22 6.22 20.99
C ALA A 90 -6.17 5.51 19.99
N GLY A 91 -5.82 4.27 19.61
CA GLY A 91 -6.56 3.46 18.65
C GLY A 91 -6.39 3.85 17.17
N VAL A 92 -5.76 4.98 16.86
CA VAL A 92 -5.47 5.39 15.47
C VAL A 92 -4.27 4.61 14.96
N ILE A 93 -4.46 3.87 13.88
CA ILE A 93 -3.43 3.05 13.26
C ILE A 93 -2.80 3.83 12.13
N THR A 94 -1.48 4.00 12.15
CA THR A 94 -0.73 4.66 11.08
C THR A 94 0.33 3.71 10.54
N VAL A 95 0.26 3.39 9.26
CA VAL A 95 1.26 2.59 8.55
C VAL A 95 2.14 3.51 7.73
N THR A 96 3.44 3.44 7.98
CA THR A 96 4.46 4.14 7.20
C THR A 96 5.00 3.17 6.15
N PRO A 97 4.82 3.45 4.85
CA PRO A 97 5.37 2.62 3.80
C PRO A 97 6.90 2.60 3.81
N GLY A 98 7.46 1.49 3.31
CA GLY A 98 8.88 1.40 2.95
C GLY A 98 9.16 2.06 1.60
N THR A 99 10.35 1.76 1.05
CA THR A 99 10.78 2.31 -0.25
C THR A 99 10.70 1.30 -1.41
N ALA A 100 10.20 0.09 -1.15
CA ALA A 100 10.11 -0.96 -2.15
C ALA A 100 9.06 -0.63 -3.24
N LYS A 101 9.32 -1.10 -4.45
CA LYS A 101 8.40 -0.99 -5.60
C LYS A 101 7.95 0.45 -5.93
N GLY A 102 8.71 1.46 -5.49
CA GLY A 102 8.49 2.87 -5.81
C GLY A 102 7.43 3.59 -4.97
N ILE A 103 6.93 2.97 -3.88
CA ILE A 103 6.22 3.69 -2.82
C ILE A 103 7.24 4.46 -1.96
N VAL A 104 6.79 5.48 -1.26
CA VAL A 104 7.66 6.32 -0.43
C VAL A 104 7.09 6.46 0.99
N PRO A 105 7.93 6.69 2.01
CA PRO A 105 7.48 6.81 3.40
C PRO A 105 6.46 7.93 3.65
N GLY A 106 6.39 8.93 2.77
CA GLY A 106 5.38 10.00 2.84
C GLY A 106 3.97 9.59 2.43
N ASP A 107 3.82 8.44 1.77
CA ASP A 107 2.52 7.89 1.36
C ASP A 107 1.86 7.12 2.53
N THR A 108 1.79 7.70 3.72
CA THR A 108 1.24 7.05 4.91
C THR A 108 -0.21 6.65 4.72
N TYR A 109 -0.59 5.51 5.32
CA TYR A 109 -1.97 5.06 5.41
C TYR A 109 -2.44 5.11 6.86
N THR A 110 -3.55 5.78 7.12
CA THR A 110 -4.08 5.97 8.47
C THR A 110 -5.52 5.45 8.55
N LEU A 111 -5.78 4.64 9.57
CA LEU A 111 -7.12 4.21 9.97
C LEU A 111 -7.48 4.87 11.29
N THR A 112 -8.52 5.66 11.27
CA THR A 112 -9.08 6.30 12.48
C THR A 112 -10.35 5.56 12.88
N PRO A 113 -10.42 5.00 14.11
CA PRO A 113 -11.63 4.34 14.58
C PRO A 113 -12.72 5.35 14.91
N ASP A 114 -13.94 5.04 14.51
CA ASP A 114 -15.14 5.76 14.91
C ASP A 114 -15.93 4.92 15.91
N GLN A 115 -16.22 5.48 17.08
CA GLN A 115 -17.00 4.84 18.12
C GLN A 115 -18.41 5.42 18.16
N ALA A 116 -19.39 4.58 18.52
CA ALA A 116 -20.73 5.06 18.83
C ALA A 116 -20.69 6.12 19.94
N ALA A 117 -21.59 7.11 19.88
CA ALA A 117 -21.63 8.25 20.77
C ALA A 117 -21.54 7.86 22.26
N GLY A 118 -20.52 8.36 22.94
CA GLY A 118 -20.22 8.05 24.31
C GLY A 118 -18.93 7.23 24.44
N ALA A 119 -17.78 7.88 24.24
CA ALA A 119 -16.48 7.24 24.44
C ALA A 119 -16.37 6.67 25.86
N GLY A 120 -16.37 5.34 26.00
CA GLY A 120 -16.31 4.63 27.27
C GLY A 120 -15.81 3.20 27.09
N ILE A 121 -15.45 2.57 28.19
CA ILE A 121 -15.05 1.15 28.21
C ILE A 121 -16.20 0.30 27.68
N GLY A 122 -15.89 -0.65 26.78
CA GLY A 122 -16.88 -1.55 26.20
C GLY A 122 -17.62 -0.99 24.98
N ASN A 123 -17.35 0.26 24.56
CA ASN A 123 -17.92 0.80 23.34
C ASN A 123 -17.22 0.23 22.12
N GLN A 124 -18.00 -0.43 21.26
CA GLN A 124 -17.47 -1.02 20.04
C GLN A 124 -17.15 0.05 19.01
N ILE A 125 -16.13 -0.21 18.20
CA ILE A 125 -15.83 0.57 17.00
C ILE A 125 -16.90 0.25 15.96
N THR A 126 -17.57 1.27 15.45
CA THR A 126 -18.67 1.15 14.50
C THR A 126 -18.18 1.23 13.05
N SER A 127 -17.15 2.02 12.82
CA SER A 127 -16.54 2.18 11.50
C SER A 127 -15.08 2.59 11.61
N TRP A 128 -14.38 2.50 10.47
CA TRP A 128 -13.00 2.95 10.34
C TRP A 128 -12.93 3.95 9.20
N VAL A 129 -12.39 5.12 9.49
CA VAL A 129 -12.17 6.17 8.50
C VAL A 129 -10.76 6.03 7.94
N GLU A 130 -10.66 5.86 6.63
CA GLU A 130 -9.39 5.71 5.91
C GLU A 130 -8.87 7.05 5.43
N SER A 131 -7.57 7.24 5.51
CA SER A 131 -6.87 8.40 4.95
C SER A 131 -5.53 7.97 4.36
N CYS A 132 -5.23 8.46 3.16
CA CYS A 132 -3.96 8.23 2.48
C CYS A 132 -3.20 9.53 2.31
N GLY A 133 -1.90 9.50 2.58
CA GLY A 133 -1.00 10.61 2.27
C GLY A 133 -0.93 10.94 0.77
N ASN A 134 -1.23 9.96 -0.07
CA ASN A 134 -1.30 10.11 -1.52
C ASN A 134 -2.61 9.52 -2.05
N GLY A 135 -3.50 10.39 -2.57
CA GLY A 135 -4.80 9.99 -3.11
C GLY A 135 -4.78 9.07 -4.34
N LEU A 136 -3.60 8.77 -4.89
CA LEU A 136 -3.45 7.80 -5.98
C LEU A 136 -3.71 6.36 -5.50
N TYR A 137 -3.54 6.09 -4.20
CA TYR A 137 -3.60 4.74 -3.62
C TYR A 137 -4.93 4.45 -2.90
N CYS A 138 -5.61 5.44 -2.42
CA CYS A 138 -6.98 5.42 -1.94
C CYS A 138 -7.91 5.98 -3.04
#